data_f9b2204ff5aa803efcc4c9cf17634f4c
#
_entry.id   f9b2204ff5aa803efcc4c9cf17634f4c
#
_cell.length_a   1.000
_cell.length_b   1.000
_cell.length_c   1.000
_cell.angle_alpha   90.00
_cell.angle_beta   90.00
_cell.angle_gamma   90.00
#
_symmetry.space_group_name_H-M   'P 1'
#
loop_
_entity.id
_entity.type
_entity.pdbx_description
1 polymer ?
#
loop_
_entity_poly.entity_id
_entity_poly.type
_entity_poly.pdbx_seq_one_letter_code
_entity_poly.pdbx_strand_id
1 'polypeptide(L)'
;MPKYLIEVTYTADGARGLLKDGGSKRRQAAEQAMASAGAKMEAFYFAFGDIDAYVICDAPDHASMSAASLTINAAGAVRLKTIVLMTPEEMDQAVKKSVTYRAPGS
;
A
#
# COMPACT_ATOMS: atom_id res chain seq x y z
N MET A 1 13.49 2.69 -6.48
CA MET A 1 12.48 3.03 -5.44
C MET A 1 11.80 1.76 -4.96
N PRO A 2 11.65 1.57 -3.64
CA PRO A 2 10.88 0.43 -3.12
C PRO A 2 9.45 0.42 -3.64
N LYS A 3 8.93 -0.77 -3.84
CA LYS A 3 7.57 -0.99 -4.30
C LYS A 3 6.70 -1.53 -3.17
N TYR A 4 5.45 -1.07 -3.12
CA TYR A 4 4.52 -1.43 -2.07
C TYR A 4 3.17 -1.86 -2.64
N LEU A 5 2.56 -2.85 -1.98
CA LEU A 5 1.15 -3.17 -2.16
C LEU A 5 0.39 -2.59 -0.96
N ILE A 6 -0.62 -1.80 -1.25
CA ILE A 6 -1.47 -1.21 -0.22
C ILE A 6 -2.85 -1.86 -0.31
N GLU A 7 -3.26 -2.46 0.80
CA GLU A 7 -4.61 -2.99 0.95
C GLU A 7 -5.46 -1.94 1.65
N VAL A 8 -6.54 -1.53 1.01
CA VAL A 8 -7.40 -0.45 1.48
C VAL A 8 -8.74 -1.01 1.91
N THR A 9 -9.16 -0.67 3.13
CA THR A 9 -10.48 -1.00 3.64
C THR A 9 -11.21 0.30 3.98
N TYR A 10 -12.42 0.47 3.47
CA TYR A 10 -13.23 1.66 3.74
C TYR A 10 -13.95 1.54 5.07
N THR A 11 -13.93 2.65 5.84
CA THR A 11 -14.85 2.80 6.98
C THR A 11 -16.22 3.18 6.45
N ALA A 12 -17.23 3.25 7.34
CA ALA A 12 -18.57 3.69 6.94
C ALA A 12 -18.54 5.10 6.31
N ASP A 13 -17.75 6.01 6.90
CA ASP A 13 -17.59 7.37 6.34
C ASP A 13 -16.94 7.34 4.96
N GLY A 14 -15.91 6.52 4.80
CA GLY A 14 -15.23 6.36 3.50
C GLY A 14 -16.14 5.75 2.45
N ALA A 15 -16.95 4.78 2.82
CA ALA A 15 -17.91 4.16 1.92
C ALA A 15 -18.96 5.18 1.44
N ARG A 16 -19.45 6.02 2.35
CA ARG A 16 -20.38 7.08 1.97
C ARG A 16 -19.76 8.06 0.99
N GLY A 17 -18.49 8.42 1.21
CA GLY A 17 -17.74 9.28 0.30
C GLY A 17 -17.56 8.64 -1.07
N LEU A 18 -17.28 7.35 -1.12
CA LEU A 18 -17.13 6.61 -2.38
C LEU A 18 -18.46 6.58 -3.15
N LEU A 19 -19.58 6.34 -2.45
CA LEU A 19 -20.91 6.37 -3.08
C LEU A 19 -21.21 7.74 -3.68
N LYS A 20 -20.76 8.81 -3.05
CA LYS A 20 -20.97 10.17 -3.52
C LYS A 20 -20.05 10.52 -4.68
N ASP A 21 -18.76 10.20 -4.58
CA ASP A 21 -17.74 10.67 -5.52
C ASP A 21 -17.52 9.73 -6.70
N GLY A 22 -17.71 8.43 -6.50
CA GLY A 22 -17.41 7.41 -7.49
C GLY A 22 -15.93 7.03 -7.53
N GLY A 23 -15.63 5.98 -8.28
CA GLY A 23 -14.30 5.34 -8.26
C GLY A 23 -13.20 6.19 -8.88
N SER A 24 -13.48 6.88 -9.99
CA SER A 24 -12.46 7.68 -10.69
C SER A 24 -11.94 8.84 -9.85
N LYS A 25 -12.83 9.53 -9.15
CA LYS A 25 -12.43 10.62 -8.24
C LYS A 25 -11.59 10.10 -7.07
N ARG A 26 -11.96 8.95 -6.53
CA ARG A 26 -11.20 8.33 -5.44
C ARG A 26 -9.80 7.93 -5.89
N ARG A 27 -9.67 7.39 -7.09
CA ARG A 27 -8.37 7.07 -7.68
C ARG A 27 -7.51 8.34 -7.82
N GLN A 28 -8.08 9.42 -8.35
CA GLN A 28 -7.35 10.68 -8.49
C GLN A 28 -6.89 11.23 -7.15
N ALA A 29 -7.75 11.18 -6.14
CA ALA A 29 -7.39 11.62 -4.79
C ALA A 29 -6.25 10.78 -4.21
N ALA A 30 -6.27 9.47 -4.42
CA ALA A 30 -5.20 8.58 -3.99
C ALA A 30 -3.88 8.90 -4.70
N GLU A 31 -3.92 9.14 -6.01
CA GLU A 31 -2.74 9.53 -6.79
C GLU A 31 -2.13 10.81 -6.24
N GLN A 32 -2.94 11.81 -5.93
CA GLN A 32 -2.47 13.09 -5.38
C GLN A 32 -1.86 12.90 -4.00
N ALA A 33 -2.48 12.09 -3.15
CA ALA A 33 -1.96 11.81 -1.82
C ALA A 33 -0.60 11.12 -1.89
N MET A 34 -0.46 10.14 -2.77
CA MET A 34 0.82 9.44 -2.98
C MET A 34 1.87 10.39 -3.54
N ALA A 35 1.50 11.21 -4.53
CA ALA A 35 2.42 12.18 -5.14
C ALA A 35 2.95 13.19 -4.11
N SER A 36 2.12 13.59 -3.15
CA SER A 36 2.54 14.52 -2.09
C SER A 36 3.61 13.93 -1.17
N ALA A 37 3.69 12.60 -1.09
CA ALA A 37 4.75 11.90 -0.36
C ALA A 37 5.92 11.50 -1.26
N GLY A 38 5.94 11.94 -2.51
CA GLY A 38 6.98 11.58 -3.47
C GLY A 38 6.79 10.19 -4.06
N ALA A 39 5.65 9.55 -3.83
CA ALA A 39 5.36 8.22 -4.35
C ALA A 39 4.64 8.30 -5.70
N LYS A 40 4.79 7.25 -6.48
CA LYS A 40 4.14 7.13 -7.79
C LYS A 40 3.23 5.91 -7.79
N MET A 41 1.95 6.14 -8.08
CA MET A 41 0.97 5.06 -8.20
C MET A 41 1.17 4.33 -9.53
N GLU A 42 1.29 3.01 -9.46
CA GLU A 42 1.42 2.15 -10.64
C GLU A 42 0.07 1.57 -11.03
N ALA A 43 -0.74 1.16 -10.05
CA ALA A 43 -2.03 0.52 -10.28
C ALA A 43 -3.00 0.79 -9.14
N PHE A 44 -4.27 0.83 -9.46
CA PHE A 44 -5.36 0.96 -8.50
C PHE A 44 -6.55 0.17 -8.99
N TYR A 45 -7.04 -0.78 -8.17
CA TYR A 45 -8.21 -1.59 -8.46
C TYR A 45 -9.11 -1.69 -7.24
N PHE A 46 -10.42 -1.59 -7.45
CA PHE A 46 -11.40 -1.94 -6.43
C PHE A 46 -11.62 -3.45 -6.41
N ALA A 47 -12.06 -3.98 -5.27
CA ALA A 47 -12.30 -5.41 -5.08
C ALA A 47 -13.60 -5.65 -4.30
N PHE A 48 -14.11 -6.86 -4.39
CA PHE A 48 -15.23 -7.34 -3.59
C PHE A 48 -14.73 -8.49 -2.71
N GLY A 49 -14.59 -8.25 -1.42
CA GLY A 49 -14.07 -9.24 -0.49
C GLY A 49 -13.69 -8.56 0.82
N ASP A 50 -12.70 -9.13 1.51
CA ASP A 50 -12.22 -8.57 2.76
C ASP A 50 -11.52 -7.22 2.56
N ILE A 51 -10.88 -7.04 1.41
CA ILE A 51 -10.20 -5.80 1.03
C ILE A 51 -11.02 -5.11 -0.05
N ASP A 52 -11.19 -3.79 0.09
CA ASP A 52 -12.02 -3.01 -0.82
C ASP A 52 -11.26 -2.45 -2.02
N ALA A 53 -9.97 -2.22 -1.88
CA ALA A 53 -9.14 -1.75 -2.99
C ALA A 53 -7.69 -2.19 -2.81
N TYR A 54 -7.00 -2.33 -3.91
CA TYR A 54 -5.56 -2.65 -3.95
C TYR A 54 -4.85 -1.57 -4.74
N VAL A 55 -3.76 -1.07 -4.18
CA VAL A 55 -2.91 -0.06 -4.81
C VAL A 55 -1.49 -0.58 -4.86
N ILE A 56 -0.84 -0.41 -6.02
CA ILE A 56 0.59 -0.68 -6.16
C ILE A 56 1.27 0.65 -6.43
N CYS A 57 2.28 0.97 -5.65
CA CYS A 57 3.02 2.22 -5.81
C CYS A 57 4.50 2.05 -5.52
N ASP A 58 5.29 2.98 -6.06
CA ASP A 58 6.71 3.13 -5.74
C ASP A 58 6.86 4.35 -4.85
N ALA A 59 7.71 4.26 -3.83
CA ALA A 59 8.00 5.39 -2.95
C ALA A 59 9.52 5.55 -2.78
N PRO A 60 10.00 6.76 -2.44
CA PRO A 60 11.44 6.98 -2.30
C PRO A 60 12.07 6.13 -1.21
N ASP A 61 11.37 5.96 -0.10
CA ASP A 61 11.83 5.21 1.06
C ASP A 61 10.66 4.81 1.96
N HIS A 62 10.94 4.01 2.97
CA HIS A 62 9.92 3.53 3.91
C HIS A 62 9.34 4.67 4.75
N ALA A 63 10.15 5.67 5.10
CA ALA A 63 9.67 6.81 5.90
C ALA A 63 8.61 7.61 5.15
N SER A 64 8.81 7.86 3.85
CA SER A 64 7.84 8.55 3.01
C SER A 64 6.53 7.76 2.90
N MET A 65 6.63 6.44 2.68
CA MET A 65 5.45 5.59 2.59
C MET A 65 4.71 5.53 3.93
N SER A 66 5.44 5.45 5.03
CA SER A 66 4.85 5.46 6.38
C SER A 66 4.13 6.77 6.67
N ALA A 67 4.72 7.90 6.27
CA ALA A 67 4.08 9.21 6.44
C ALA A 67 2.75 9.30 5.70
N ALA A 68 2.70 8.82 4.46
CA ALA A 68 1.46 8.76 3.69
C ALA A 68 0.43 7.87 4.36
N SER A 69 0.83 6.67 4.78
CA SER A 69 -0.07 5.71 5.44
C SER A 69 -0.64 6.26 6.75
N LEU A 70 0.20 6.86 7.58
CA LEU A 70 -0.24 7.44 8.86
C LEU A 70 -1.23 8.57 8.64
N THR A 71 -0.94 9.47 7.69
CA THR A 71 -1.80 10.61 7.40
C THR A 71 -3.18 10.15 6.89
N ILE A 72 -3.19 9.19 5.98
CA ILE A 72 -4.44 8.66 5.42
C ILE A 72 -5.23 7.91 6.49
N ASN A 73 -4.57 7.06 7.29
CA ASN A 73 -5.24 6.33 8.37
C ASN A 73 -5.81 7.28 9.42
N ALA A 74 -5.09 8.36 9.75
CA ALA A 74 -5.54 9.34 10.73
C ALA A 74 -6.80 10.08 10.28
N ALA A 75 -7.02 10.24 8.99
CA ALA A 75 -8.21 10.88 8.45
C ALA A 75 -9.50 10.06 8.68
N GLY A 76 -9.39 8.76 8.87
CA GLY A 76 -10.50 7.91 9.29
C GLY A 76 -11.45 7.42 8.21
N ALA A 77 -11.25 7.82 6.94
CA ALA A 77 -12.10 7.37 5.83
C ALA A 77 -11.74 5.98 5.34
N VAL A 78 -10.47 5.61 5.47
CA VAL A 78 -9.96 4.30 5.05
C VAL A 78 -8.94 3.79 6.06
N ARG A 79 -8.72 2.48 6.02
CA ARG A 79 -7.63 1.83 6.72
C ARG A 79 -6.69 1.23 5.69
N LEU A 80 -5.40 1.49 5.84
CA LEU A 80 -4.36 0.98 4.96
C LEU A 80 -3.53 -0.07 5.67
N LYS A 81 -3.25 -1.15 4.94
CA LYS A 81 -2.15 -2.08 5.28
C LYS A 81 -1.14 -1.99 4.16
N THR A 82 0.10 -1.72 4.50
CA THR A 82 1.17 -1.52 3.53
C THR A 82 2.12 -2.70 3.58
N ILE A 83 2.31 -3.34 2.43
CA ILE A 83 3.15 -4.53 2.29
C ILE A 83 4.30 -4.17 1.38
N VAL A 84 5.53 -4.43 1.83
CA VAL A 84 6.73 -4.23 1.01
C VAL A 84 6.81 -5.36 -0.01
N LEU A 85 6.89 -4.99 -1.28
CA LEU A 85 7.05 -5.96 -2.37
C LEU A 85 8.52 -6.06 -2.75
N MET A 86 8.89 -7.25 -3.20
CA MET A 86 10.24 -7.53 -3.69
C MET A 86 10.15 -7.97 -5.14
N THR A 87 11.10 -7.55 -5.95
CA THR A 87 11.24 -8.06 -7.30
C THR A 87 11.85 -9.48 -7.27
N PRO A 88 11.68 -10.26 -8.35
CA PRO A 88 12.38 -11.54 -8.46
C PRO A 88 13.90 -11.40 -8.33
N GLU A 89 14.46 -10.29 -8.84
CA GLU A 89 15.90 -10.00 -8.76
C GLU A 89 16.34 -9.76 -7.31
N GLU A 90 15.52 -9.06 -6.53
CA GLU A 90 15.78 -8.88 -5.09
C GLU A 90 15.73 -10.21 -4.35
N MET A 91 14.81 -11.10 -4.73
CA MET A 91 14.75 -12.45 -4.16
C MET A 91 16.00 -13.24 -4.53
N ASP A 92 16.50 -13.10 -5.76
CA ASP A 92 17.76 -13.71 -6.17
C ASP A 92 18.91 -13.27 -5.26
N GLN A 93 18.94 -12.00 -4.88
CA GLN A 93 19.94 -11.49 -3.93
C GLN A 93 19.75 -12.11 -2.54
N ALA A 94 18.51 -12.26 -2.09
CA ALA A 94 18.19 -12.80 -0.78
C ALA A 94 18.66 -14.25 -0.64
N VAL A 95 18.44 -15.09 -1.66
CA VAL A 95 18.82 -16.50 -1.60
C VAL A 95 20.33 -16.72 -1.61
N LYS A 96 21.10 -15.72 -2.01
CA LYS A 96 22.57 -15.76 -1.97
C LYS A 96 23.13 -15.44 -0.59
N LYS A 97 22.33 -14.85 0.28
CA LYS A 97 22.78 -14.50 1.64
C LYS A 97 22.77 -15.75 2.51
N SER A 98 23.83 -15.90 3.29
CA SER A 98 23.97 -17.02 4.22
C SER A 98 23.33 -16.67 5.55
N VAL A 99 22.42 -17.51 6.03
CA VAL A 99 21.73 -17.33 7.31
C VAL A 99 21.91 -18.59 8.13
N THR A 100 22.37 -18.43 9.38
CA THR A 100 22.44 -19.52 10.34
C THR A 100 21.11 -19.58 11.09
N TYR A 101 20.44 -20.73 10.98
CA TYR A 101 19.14 -20.91 11.63
C TYR A 101 19.06 -22.28 12.28
N ARG A 102 18.57 -22.28 13.51
CA ARG A 102 18.27 -23.50 14.25
C ARG A 102 16.78 -23.67 14.37
N ALA A 103 16.23 -24.71 13.73
CA ALA A 103 14.80 -24.98 13.76
C ALA A 103 14.35 -25.34 15.19
N PRO A 104 13.08 -25.01 15.57
CA PRO A 104 12.56 -25.40 16.88
C PRO A 104 12.69 -26.91 17.10
N GLY A 105 13.23 -27.32 18.26
CA GLY A 105 13.41 -28.71 18.60
C GLY A 105 14.67 -29.38 18.02
N SER A 106 15.50 -28.62 17.33
CA SER A 106 16.76 -29.13 16.77
C SER A 106 17.95 -28.89 17.67
#